data_886b4272d8a5d17c8bf617fd1a540c16
#
_entry.id   886b4272d8a5d17c8bf617fd1a540c16
#
_cell.length_a   1.000
_cell.length_b   1.000
_cell.length_c   1.000
_cell.angle_alpha   90.00
_cell.angle_beta   90.00
_cell.angle_gamma   90.00
#
_symmetry.space_group_name_H-M   'P 1'
#
loop_
_entity.id
_entity.type
_entity.pdbx_description
1 polymer ?
#
loop_
_entity_poly.entity_id
_entity_poly.type
_entity_poly.pdbx_seq_one_letter_code
_entity_poly.pdbx_strand_id
1 'polypeptide(L)'
;MTARLDALCLGAQDPARLARFWHDLLGGGGIRERPGRVHEFTPADHPGLPLRFRPGAGAKRSQNRQHFDLTSDSAGYQEATVARALSLGARHTDVGQRPEEGHRVLADPEGNEFCVIEPGNRFLAGCGRIGALACDGSHAVGVFWSAALGWPLVWDEGEETAVQSPDGGTKFTWGGPPLMPRTEPDRFAPDLVPQVPTGYDAEAARLTSLGARLLTREAGHTVLADPDGNEFRLLDGAE
;
A
#
# COMPACT_ATOMS: atom_id res chain seq x y z
N MET A 1 -23.01 -3.43 2.57
CA MET A 1 -22.38 -2.09 2.53
C MET A 1 -20.93 -2.30 2.86
N THR A 2 -19.99 -1.60 2.23
CA THR A 2 -18.54 -1.85 2.30
C THR A 2 -17.83 -0.56 2.66
N ALA A 3 -16.60 -0.66 3.17
CA ALA A 3 -15.72 0.49 3.27
C ALA A 3 -15.20 0.90 1.88
N ARG A 4 -14.83 2.15 1.73
CA ARG A 4 -14.10 2.65 0.56
C ARG A 4 -12.64 2.89 0.95
N LEU A 5 -11.73 2.45 0.09
CA LEU A 5 -10.34 2.85 0.20
C LEU A 5 -10.22 4.35 -0.10
N ASP A 6 -9.66 5.10 0.84
CA ASP A 6 -9.53 6.55 0.73
C ASP A 6 -8.11 6.98 0.36
N ALA A 7 -7.10 6.32 0.89
CA ALA A 7 -5.71 6.55 0.55
C ALA A 7 -4.81 5.36 0.90
N LEU A 8 -3.65 5.28 0.28
CA LEU A 8 -2.52 4.48 0.75
C LEU A 8 -1.58 5.37 1.57
N CYS A 9 -1.39 5.03 2.83
CA CYS A 9 -0.60 5.82 3.75
C CYS A 9 0.75 5.19 4.05
N LEU A 10 1.77 6.03 4.11
CA LEU A 10 3.11 5.67 4.54
C LEU A 10 3.49 6.49 5.77
N GLY A 11 3.91 5.80 6.82
CA GLY A 11 4.55 6.44 7.97
C GLY A 11 5.95 6.92 7.60
N ALA A 12 6.28 8.17 7.93
CA ALA A 12 7.52 8.82 7.56
C ALA A 12 8.18 9.55 8.73
N GLN A 13 9.50 9.64 8.71
CA GLN A 13 10.27 10.53 9.59
C GLN A 13 10.19 11.97 9.05
N ASP A 14 10.30 12.12 7.73
CA ASP A 14 10.15 13.39 6.99
C ASP A 14 9.09 13.24 5.89
N PRO A 15 7.80 13.43 6.21
CA PRO A 15 6.71 13.28 5.25
C PRO A 15 6.86 14.15 4.00
N ALA A 16 7.38 15.38 4.15
CA ALA A 16 7.55 16.30 3.03
C ALA A 16 8.61 15.80 2.03
N ARG A 17 9.72 15.27 2.55
CA ARG A 17 10.80 14.69 1.74
C ARG A 17 10.34 13.42 1.04
N LEU A 18 9.67 12.54 1.78
CA LEU A 18 9.20 11.26 1.25
C LEU A 18 8.11 11.48 0.20
N ALA A 19 7.18 12.42 0.42
CA ALA A 19 6.16 12.79 -0.56
C ALA A 19 6.80 13.33 -1.86
N ARG A 20 7.83 14.18 -1.77
CA ARG A 20 8.56 14.67 -2.95
C ARG A 20 9.23 13.53 -3.72
N PHE A 21 9.88 12.60 -3.03
CA PHE A 21 10.49 11.44 -3.69
C PHE A 21 9.46 10.65 -4.54
N TRP A 22 8.36 10.26 -3.92
CA TRP A 22 7.33 9.47 -4.59
C TRP A 22 6.60 10.27 -5.69
N HIS A 23 6.31 11.54 -5.44
CA HIS A 23 5.75 12.45 -6.46
C HIS A 23 6.67 12.57 -7.68
N ASP A 24 7.96 12.80 -7.45
CA ASP A 24 8.93 12.97 -8.55
C ASP A 24 9.19 11.65 -9.29
N LEU A 25 9.04 10.51 -8.63
CA LEU A 25 9.17 9.19 -9.26
C LEU A 25 7.93 8.82 -10.08
N LEU A 26 6.73 9.03 -9.54
CA LEU A 26 5.48 8.58 -10.15
C LEU A 26 4.82 9.63 -11.05
N GLY A 27 5.11 10.92 -10.82
CA GLY A 27 4.35 12.03 -11.37
C GLY A 27 2.98 12.20 -10.70
N GLY A 28 2.29 13.27 -11.02
CA GLY A 28 0.94 13.50 -10.49
C GLY A 28 0.58 14.96 -10.31
N GLY A 29 -0.53 15.18 -9.62
CA GLY A 29 -0.94 16.51 -9.16
C GLY A 29 0.00 17.05 -8.08
N GLY A 30 -0.10 18.34 -7.77
CA GLY A 30 0.77 18.96 -6.77
C GLY A 30 0.61 18.33 -5.38
N ILE A 31 1.70 18.30 -4.62
CA ILE A 31 1.69 17.84 -3.23
C ILE A 31 0.91 18.86 -2.40
N ARG A 32 -0.03 18.36 -1.61
CA ARG A 32 -0.81 19.16 -0.63
C ARG A 32 -0.38 18.79 0.78
N GLU A 33 -0.25 19.82 1.63
CA GLU A 33 -0.11 19.61 3.06
C GLU A 33 -1.48 19.65 3.71
N ARG A 34 -1.78 18.65 4.52
CA ARG A 34 -2.99 18.51 5.32
C ARG A 34 -2.68 18.76 6.82
N PRO A 35 -3.70 18.95 7.67
CA PRO A 35 -3.51 19.03 9.11
C PRO A 35 -2.65 17.90 9.66
N GLY A 36 -1.90 18.15 10.72
CA GLY A 36 -1.00 17.16 11.32
C GLY A 36 0.29 16.91 10.53
N ARG A 37 0.68 17.81 9.61
CA ARG A 37 1.88 17.68 8.77
C ARG A 37 1.85 16.45 7.85
N VAL A 38 0.66 16.05 7.46
CA VAL A 38 0.45 15.00 6.46
C VAL A 38 0.65 15.60 5.07
N HIS A 39 1.45 14.95 4.23
CA HIS A 39 1.64 15.36 2.85
C HIS A 39 0.94 14.35 1.94
N GLU A 40 0.22 14.83 0.93
CA GLU A 40 -0.59 14.00 0.05
C GLU A 40 -0.43 14.44 -1.40
N PHE A 41 -0.38 13.47 -2.31
CA PHE A 41 -0.58 13.71 -3.74
C PHE A 41 -1.30 12.51 -4.38
N THR A 42 -1.90 12.74 -5.54
CA THR A 42 -2.51 11.66 -6.33
C THR A 42 -1.63 11.40 -7.55
N PRO A 43 -1.13 10.17 -7.76
CA PRO A 43 -0.36 9.81 -8.95
C PRO A 43 -1.15 10.08 -10.24
N ALA A 44 -0.43 10.45 -11.33
CA ALA A 44 -1.06 10.91 -12.58
C ALA A 44 -1.94 9.84 -13.24
N ASP A 45 -1.52 8.61 -13.20
CA ASP A 45 -2.17 7.45 -13.83
C ASP A 45 -3.07 6.66 -12.88
N HIS A 46 -3.27 7.16 -11.67
CA HIS A 46 -4.17 6.56 -10.69
C HIS A 46 -5.13 7.59 -10.11
N PRO A 47 -6.04 8.14 -10.96
CA PRO A 47 -6.99 9.13 -10.49
C PRO A 47 -7.91 8.51 -9.43
N GLY A 48 -7.89 9.07 -8.22
CA GLY A 48 -8.78 8.68 -7.13
C GLY A 48 -8.13 7.90 -5.98
N LEU A 49 -6.85 7.52 -6.07
CA LEU A 49 -6.15 6.89 -4.94
C LEU A 49 -4.94 7.74 -4.51
N PRO A 50 -5.10 8.62 -3.52
CA PRO A 50 -4.00 9.41 -2.99
C PRO A 50 -2.96 8.57 -2.26
N LEU A 51 -1.70 8.99 -2.34
CA LEU A 51 -0.65 8.58 -1.43
C LEU A 51 -0.52 9.63 -0.32
N ARG A 52 -0.57 9.18 0.94
CA ARG A 52 -0.43 10.03 2.13
C ARG A 52 0.82 9.66 2.90
N PHE A 53 1.59 10.66 3.27
CA PHE A 53 2.81 10.52 4.05
C PHE A 53 2.60 11.16 5.40
N ARG A 54 2.66 10.37 6.48
CA ARG A 54 2.30 10.79 7.83
C ARG A 54 3.53 10.84 8.73
N PRO A 55 3.65 11.84 9.61
CA PRO A 55 4.71 11.86 10.60
C PRO A 55 4.51 10.78 11.65
N GLY A 56 5.59 10.44 12.36
CA GLY A 56 5.55 9.56 13.53
C GLY A 56 6.23 8.21 13.36
N ALA A 57 6.62 7.83 12.14
CA ALA A 57 7.44 6.64 11.98
C ALA A 57 8.85 6.88 12.53
N GLY A 58 9.35 5.93 13.31
CA GLY A 58 10.75 5.90 13.75
C GLY A 58 11.71 5.51 12.63
N ALA A 59 13.02 5.41 12.93
CA ALA A 59 13.97 4.83 11.99
C ALA A 59 13.59 3.37 11.69
N LYS A 60 13.60 2.99 10.42
CA LYS A 60 13.31 1.62 9.98
C LYS A 60 14.41 0.66 10.46
N ARG A 61 14.02 -0.50 10.98
CA ARG A 61 14.93 -1.48 11.59
C ARG A 61 14.82 -2.87 10.96
N SER A 62 13.70 -3.18 10.33
CA SER A 62 13.43 -4.47 9.70
C SER A 62 12.83 -4.27 8.31
N GLN A 63 12.77 -5.33 7.51
CA GLN A 63 12.05 -5.34 6.25
C GLN A 63 10.57 -5.07 6.49
N ASN A 64 9.95 -4.25 5.61
CA ASN A 64 8.52 -4.02 5.65
C ASN A 64 7.77 -5.29 5.23
N ARG A 65 6.62 -5.54 5.86
CA ARG A 65 5.69 -6.60 5.46
C ARG A 65 4.84 -6.21 4.24
N GLN A 66 4.97 -4.98 3.79
CA GLN A 66 4.24 -4.42 2.67
C GLN A 66 5.17 -3.54 1.84
N HIS A 67 5.02 -3.59 0.51
CA HIS A 67 5.79 -2.75 -0.41
C HIS A 67 5.01 -2.48 -1.69
N PHE A 68 5.42 -1.45 -2.43
CA PHE A 68 4.87 -1.19 -3.75
C PHE A 68 5.60 -1.98 -4.83
N ASP A 69 4.82 -2.53 -5.76
CA ASP A 69 5.29 -3.04 -7.03
C ASP A 69 4.98 -2.03 -8.13
N LEU A 70 6.01 -1.47 -8.73
CA LEU A 70 5.88 -0.54 -9.85
C LEU A 70 5.92 -1.30 -11.17
N THR A 71 5.00 -1.01 -12.07
CA THR A 71 4.91 -1.63 -13.38
C THR A 71 5.95 -1.06 -14.36
N SER A 72 6.31 -1.86 -15.36
CA SER A 72 7.16 -1.44 -16.49
C SER A 72 6.60 -1.96 -17.82
N ASP A 73 6.51 -1.07 -18.80
CA ASP A 73 6.02 -1.41 -20.14
C ASP A 73 7.11 -2.02 -21.04
N SER A 74 8.39 -1.77 -20.72
CA SER A 74 9.55 -2.27 -21.44
C SER A 74 10.78 -2.35 -20.53
N ALA A 75 11.80 -3.12 -20.93
CA ALA A 75 13.06 -3.20 -20.19
C ALA A 75 13.72 -1.82 -20.08
N GLY A 76 13.71 -1.02 -21.16
CA GLY A 76 14.24 0.34 -21.11
C GLY A 76 13.47 1.26 -20.15
N TYR A 77 12.16 1.05 -20.01
CA TYR A 77 11.36 1.79 -19.03
C TYR A 77 11.67 1.36 -17.60
N GLN A 78 11.86 0.05 -17.36
CA GLN A 78 12.29 -0.46 -16.07
C GLN A 78 13.63 0.16 -15.65
N GLU A 79 14.63 0.13 -16.54
CA GLU A 79 15.95 0.72 -16.29
C GLU A 79 15.88 2.24 -16.04
N ALA A 80 15.07 2.96 -16.83
CA ALA A 80 14.85 4.40 -16.64
C ALA A 80 14.19 4.71 -15.29
N THR A 81 13.20 3.90 -14.86
CA THR A 81 12.54 4.03 -13.55
C THR A 81 13.53 3.79 -12.41
N VAL A 82 14.37 2.75 -12.51
CA VAL A 82 15.44 2.48 -11.54
C VAL A 82 16.42 3.64 -11.47
N ALA A 83 16.94 4.10 -12.63
CA ALA A 83 17.87 5.22 -12.69
C ALA A 83 17.27 6.50 -12.11
N ARG A 84 15.99 6.78 -12.41
CA ARG A 84 15.24 7.90 -11.83
C ARG A 84 15.15 7.79 -10.32
N ALA A 85 14.74 6.64 -9.78
CA ALA A 85 14.63 6.42 -8.35
C ALA A 85 15.97 6.66 -7.64
N LEU A 86 17.08 6.10 -8.19
CA LEU A 86 18.42 6.30 -7.64
C LEU A 86 18.82 7.78 -7.65
N SER A 87 18.52 8.52 -8.72
CA SER A 87 18.82 9.97 -8.80
C SER A 87 18.04 10.80 -7.78
N LEU A 88 16.88 10.30 -7.33
CA LEU A 88 16.03 10.93 -6.29
C LEU A 88 16.42 10.51 -4.86
N GLY A 89 17.39 9.63 -4.70
CA GLY A 89 17.90 9.21 -3.40
C GLY A 89 17.47 7.83 -2.93
N ALA A 90 16.86 7.01 -3.80
CA ALA A 90 16.69 5.58 -3.54
C ALA A 90 18.04 4.86 -3.57
N ARG A 91 18.07 3.64 -3.08
CA ARG A 91 19.24 2.76 -3.16
C ARG A 91 18.79 1.34 -3.50
N HIS A 92 19.68 0.58 -4.11
CA HIS A 92 19.48 -0.87 -4.22
C HIS A 92 19.46 -1.49 -2.83
N THR A 93 18.62 -2.49 -2.66
CA THR A 93 18.56 -3.27 -1.42
C THR A 93 18.39 -4.74 -1.75
N ASP A 94 18.89 -5.59 -0.87
CA ASP A 94 18.80 -7.04 -0.97
C ASP A 94 17.77 -7.51 0.08
N VAL A 95 16.74 -8.20 -0.39
CA VAL A 95 15.71 -8.83 0.43
C VAL A 95 15.71 -10.35 0.26
N GLY A 96 16.78 -10.91 -0.30
CA GLY A 96 16.91 -12.32 -0.61
C GLY A 96 16.39 -12.71 -2.00
N GLN A 97 16.17 -11.73 -2.90
CA GLN A 97 15.76 -12.00 -4.28
C GLN A 97 16.83 -12.79 -5.03
N ARG A 98 16.39 -13.71 -5.90
CA ARG A 98 17.29 -14.53 -6.69
C ARG A 98 17.76 -13.82 -7.96
N PRO A 99 18.98 -14.10 -8.46
CA PRO A 99 19.53 -13.41 -9.65
C PRO A 99 18.68 -13.57 -10.93
N GLU A 100 17.92 -14.67 -11.04
CA GLU A 100 17.04 -14.96 -12.18
C GLU A 100 15.71 -14.20 -12.15
N GLU A 101 15.36 -13.58 -11.03
CA GLU A 101 14.14 -12.78 -10.92
C GLU A 101 14.31 -11.44 -11.65
N GLY A 102 13.35 -11.11 -12.52
CA GLY A 102 13.45 -9.95 -13.41
C GLY A 102 13.24 -8.60 -12.75
N HIS A 103 12.58 -8.58 -11.58
CA HIS A 103 12.32 -7.36 -10.86
C HIS A 103 13.56 -6.74 -10.21
N ARG A 104 13.52 -5.45 -9.93
CA ARG A 104 14.58 -4.71 -9.24
C ARG A 104 14.09 -4.23 -7.90
N VAL A 105 14.78 -4.60 -6.83
CA VAL A 105 14.40 -4.18 -5.46
C VAL A 105 15.21 -2.96 -5.06
N LEU A 106 14.50 -1.92 -4.68
CA LEU A 106 15.04 -0.64 -4.23
C LEU A 106 14.47 -0.30 -2.84
N ALA A 107 15.14 0.60 -2.15
CA ALA A 107 14.62 1.24 -0.96
C ALA A 107 14.53 2.76 -1.20
N ASP A 108 13.44 3.37 -0.78
CA ASP A 108 13.24 4.81 -0.83
C ASP A 108 14.19 5.56 0.14
N PRO A 109 14.19 6.90 0.18
CA PRO A 109 15.08 7.66 1.07
C PRO A 109 14.94 7.37 2.56
N GLU A 110 13.85 6.74 2.99
CA GLU A 110 13.63 6.33 4.39
C GLU A 110 13.80 4.81 4.60
N GLY A 111 14.16 4.09 3.54
CA GLY A 111 14.47 2.67 3.59
C GLY A 111 13.27 1.77 3.34
N ASN A 112 12.12 2.28 2.91
CA ASN A 112 10.98 1.44 2.55
C ASN A 112 11.27 0.74 1.23
N GLU A 113 11.18 -0.59 1.23
CA GLU A 113 11.39 -1.40 0.04
C GLU A 113 10.27 -1.16 -0.97
N PHE A 114 10.63 -1.24 -2.25
CA PHE A 114 9.70 -1.30 -3.38
C PHE A 114 10.35 -2.03 -4.55
N CYS A 115 9.53 -2.65 -5.38
CA CYS A 115 10.01 -3.34 -6.58
C CYS A 115 9.70 -2.54 -7.83
N VAL A 116 10.58 -2.62 -8.82
CA VAL A 116 10.31 -2.23 -10.20
C VAL A 116 10.22 -3.53 -11.00
N ILE A 117 9.01 -3.90 -11.37
CA ILE A 117 8.69 -5.19 -11.97
C ILE A 117 9.06 -5.18 -13.45
N GLU A 118 9.55 -6.30 -13.94
CA GLU A 118 9.91 -6.50 -15.33
C GLU A 118 8.71 -6.36 -16.29
N PRO A 119 8.92 -5.98 -17.54
CA PRO A 119 7.87 -5.88 -18.53
C PRO A 119 7.27 -7.26 -18.85
N GLY A 120 6.00 -7.24 -19.24
CA GLY A 120 5.26 -8.45 -19.61
C GLY A 120 4.74 -9.25 -18.43
N ASN A 121 4.83 -8.74 -17.23
CA ASN A 121 4.22 -9.34 -16.04
C ASN A 121 2.69 -9.35 -16.20
N ARG A 122 2.13 -10.54 -16.40
CA ARG A 122 0.69 -10.72 -16.68
C ARG A 122 -0.18 -10.47 -15.45
N PHE A 123 0.36 -10.69 -14.28
CA PHE A 123 -0.34 -10.47 -13.02
C PHE A 123 -0.66 -8.98 -12.80
N LEU A 124 0.24 -8.09 -13.21
CA LEU A 124 0.05 -6.63 -13.11
C LEU A 124 -0.49 -5.99 -14.39
N ALA A 125 -0.90 -6.79 -15.38
CA ALA A 125 -1.45 -6.26 -16.62
C ALA A 125 -2.71 -5.41 -16.35
N GLY A 126 -2.77 -4.23 -16.97
CA GLY A 126 -3.89 -3.27 -16.81
C GLY A 126 -3.84 -2.44 -15.53
N CYS A 127 -2.85 -2.62 -14.67
CA CYS A 127 -2.61 -1.73 -13.53
C CYS A 127 -1.87 -0.45 -13.97
N GLY A 128 -2.02 0.64 -13.18
CA GLY A 128 -1.21 1.86 -13.32
C GLY A 128 0.24 1.67 -12.85
N ARG A 129 0.95 2.80 -12.67
CA ARG A 129 2.36 2.81 -12.23
C ARG A 129 2.60 2.08 -10.92
N ILE A 130 1.70 2.20 -9.96
CA ILE A 130 1.66 1.34 -8.78
C ILE A 130 0.79 0.14 -9.14
N GLY A 131 1.43 -0.94 -9.58
CA GLY A 131 0.76 -2.17 -9.99
C GLY A 131 0.11 -2.89 -8.82
N ALA A 132 0.85 -3.00 -7.72
CA ALA A 132 0.34 -3.61 -6.49
C ALA A 132 0.87 -2.94 -5.22
N LEU A 133 0.08 -3.05 -4.16
CA LEU A 133 0.56 -3.09 -2.79
C LEU A 133 0.71 -4.58 -2.43
N ALA A 134 1.94 -5.07 -2.48
CA ALA A 134 2.27 -6.43 -2.09
C ALA A 134 2.37 -6.50 -0.57
N CYS A 135 1.59 -7.38 0.03
CA CYS A 135 1.45 -7.53 1.47
C CYS A 135 1.84 -8.94 1.89
N ASP A 136 2.43 -9.05 3.06
CA ASP A 136 2.60 -10.33 3.74
C ASP A 136 1.28 -10.74 4.38
N GLY A 137 0.79 -11.94 4.08
CA GLY A 137 -0.48 -12.42 4.59
C GLY A 137 -0.93 -13.73 3.95
N SER A 138 -1.83 -14.43 4.63
CA SER A 138 -2.44 -15.69 4.20
C SER A 138 -3.59 -15.46 3.22
N HIS A 139 -4.06 -16.53 2.60
CA HIS A 139 -5.27 -16.54 1.78
C HIS A 139 -6.48 -15.90 2.49
N ALA A 140 -6.64 -16.17 3.79
CA ALA A 140 -7.75 -15.60 4.59
C ALA A 140 -7.77 -14.08 4.62
N VAL A 141 -6.61 -13.43 4.52
CA VAL A 141 -6.51 -11.96 4.45
C VAL A 141 -7.03 -11.42 3.13
N GLY A 142 -6.77 -12.10 2.01
CA GLY A 142 -7.36 -11.71 0.72
C GLY A 142 -8.89 -11.79 0.74
N VAL A 143 -9.44 -12.85 1.33
CA VAL A 143 -10.91 -12.99 1.53
C VAL A 143 -11.45 -11.88 2.43
N PHE A 144 -10.76 -11.56 3.53
CA PHE A 144 -11.11 -10.45 4.40
C PHE A 144 -11.18 -9.12 3.62
N TRP A 145 -10.13 -8.77 2.87
CA TRP A 145 -10.06 -7.51 2.13
C TRP A 145 -11.09 -7.44 1.00
N SER A 146 -11.36 -8.58 0.32
CA SER A 146 -12.47 -8.67 -0.65
C SER A 146 -13.80 -8.30 0.00
N ALA A 147 -14.12 -8.84 1.15
CA ALA A 147 -15.35 -8.53 1.88
C ALA A 147 -15.36 -7.11 2.47
N ALA A 148 -14.21 -6.63 2.97
CA ALA A 148 -14.07 -5.31 3.56
C ALA A 148 -14.34 -4.19 2.55
N LEU A 149 -13.73 -4.28 1.36
CA LEU A 149 -13.82 -3.29 0.29
C LEU A 149 -14.97 -3.56 -0.70
N GLY A 150 -15.49 -4.78 -0.75
CA GLY A 150 -16.41 -5.23 -1.79
C GLY A 150 -15.72 -5.38 -3.15
N TRP A 151 -14.42 -5.60 -3.15
CA TRP A 151 -13.64 -5.79 -4.35
C TRP A 151 -13.56 -7.29 -4.70
N PRO A 152 -13.66 -7.67 -5.98
CA PRO A 152 -13.48 -9.07 -6.37
C PRO A 152 -12.07 -9.57 -6.09
N LEU A 153 -11.97 -10.85 -5.73
CA LEU A 153 -10.71 -11.59 -5.86
C LEU A 153 -10.42 -11.75 -7.35
N VAL A 154 -9.37 -11.09 -7.83
CA VAL A 154 -8.91 -11.16 -9.23
C VAL A 154 -7.79 -12.19 -9.44
N TRP A 155 -7.27 -12.71 -8.35
CA TRP A 155 -6.34 -13.83 -8.27
C TRP A 155 -6.66 -14.64 -7.02
N ASP A 156 -6.74 -15.95 -7.15
CA ASP A 156 -7.07 -16.90 -6.08
C ASP A 156 -6.49 -18.26 -6.46
N GLU A 157 -5.20 -18.45 -6.20
CA GLU A 157 -4.46 -19.67 -6.54
C GLU A 157 -3.63 -20.16 -5.35
N GLY A 158 -4.00 -21.30 -4.79
CA GLY A 158 -3.32 -21.84 -3.61
C GLY A 158 -3.46 -20.93 -2.40
N GLU A 159 -2.33 -20.43 -1.90
CA GLU A 159 -2.30 -19.46 -0.80
C GLU A 159 -2.21 -18.01 -1.29
N GLU A 160 -2.02 -17.81 -2.59
CA GLU A 160 -1.88 -16.47 -3.17
C GLU A 160 -3.25 -15.87 -3.49
N THR A 161 -3.43 -14.61 -3.11
CA THR A 161 -4.66 -13.87 -3.40
C THR A 161 -4.35 -12.45 -3.86
N ALA A 162 -5.26 -11.89 -4.67
CA ALA A 162 -5.27 -10.47 -4.97
C ALA A 162 -6.70 -9.94 -5.09
N VAL A 163 -6.92 -8.75 -4.58
CA VAL A 163 -8.14 -7.98 -4.82
C VAL A 163 -7.83 -6.74 -5.65
N GLN A 164 -8.80 -6.32 -6.45
CA GLN A 164 -8.70 -5.08 -7.24
C GLN A 164 -10.06 -4.40 -7.29
N SER A 165 -10.05 -3.06 -7.32
CA SER A 165 -11.28 -2.30 -7.57
C SER A 165 -11.94 -2.73 -8.89
N PRO A 166 -13.28 -2.79 -8.97
CA PRO A 166 -13.97 -2.95 -10.25
C PRO A 166 -13.60 -1.88 -11.29
N ASP A 167 -13.15 -0.72 -10.86
CA ASP A 167 -12.69 0.38 -11.71
C ASP A 167 -11.21 0.19 -12.15
N GLY A 168 -10.56 -0.89 -11.74
CA GLY A 168 -9.14 -1.16 -12.03
C GLY A 168 -8.19 -0.49 -11.04
N GLY A 169 -6.94 -0.25 -11.46
CA GLY A 169 -5.90 0.40 -10.67
C GLY A 169 -5.02 -0.56 -9.87
N THR A 170 -4.50 -0.11 -8.74
CA THR A 170 -3.59 -0.88 -7.89
C THR A 170 -4.27 -2.11 -7.28
N LYS A 171 -3.64 -3.26 -7.38
CA LYS A 171 -4.05 -4.48 -6.66
C LYS A 171 -3.53 -4.48 -5.23
N PHE A 172 -4.26 -5.10 -4.31
CA PHE A 172 -3.72 -5.54 -3.04
C PHE A 172 -3.48 -7.04 -3.13
N THR A 173 -2.28 -7.50 -2.79
CA THR A 173 -1.86 -8.89 -3.03
C THR A 173 -1.23 -9.50 -1.79
N TRP A 174 -1.43 -10.80 -1.61
CA TRP A 174 -0.87 -11.58 -0.51
C TRP A 174 -0.27 -12.87 -1.08
N GLY A 175 0.99 -13.15 -0.69
CA GLY A 175 1.76 -14.27 -1.24
C GLY A 175 1.63 -15.59 -0.47
N GLY A 176 0.85 -15.61 0.61
CA GLY A 176 0.74 -16.80 1.47
C GLY A 176 1.95 -17.00 2.40
N PRO A 177 1.91 -18.08 3.24
CA PRO A 177 3.00 -18.41 4.16
C PRO A 177 4.27 -18.87 3.42
N PRO A 178 5.48 -18.73 4.05
CA PRO A 178 5.66 -18.35 5.45
C PRO A 178 5.53 -16.85 5.68
N LEU A 179 4.81 -16.45 6.73
CA LEU A 179 4.62 -15.04 7.07
C LEU A 179 5.85 -14.49 7.78
N MET A 180 6.18 -13.24 7.48
CA MET A 180 7.27 -12.53 8.13
C MET A 180 6.92 -12.20 9.59
N PRO A 181 7.89 -12.29 10.52
CA PRO A 181 7.68 -11.85 11.89
C PRO A 181 7.36 -10.36 11.95
N ARG A 182 6.31 -9.99 12.68
CA ARG A 182 6.01 -8.60 12.94
C ARG A 182 6.87 -8.09 14.11
N THR A 183 7.89 -7.30 13.82
CA THR A 183 8.86 -6.79 14.78
C THR A 183 8.68 -5.32 15.10
N GLU A 184 7.95 -4.58 14.29
CA GLU A 184 7.65 -3.14 14.44
C GLU A 184 6.27 -2.81 13.82
N PRO A 185 5.67 -1.64 14.13
CA PRO A 185 4.45 -1.19 13.50
C PRO A 185 4.59 -1.08 11.97
N ASP A 186 3.52 -1.37 11.24
CA ASP A 186 3.53 -1.28 9.80
C ASP A 186 3.71 0.16 9.33
N ARG A 187 4.56 0.36 8.33
CA ARG A 187 4.75 1.67 7.71
C ARG A 187 3.69 1.99 6.66
N PHE A 188 3.19 0.96 6.01
CA PHE A 188 2.08 1.07 5.08
C PHE A 188 0.78 0.78 5.84
N ALA A 189 -0.21 1.63 5.69
CA ALA A 189 -1.52 1.45 6.30
C ALA A 189 -2.60 2.05 5.39
N PRO A 190 -3.45 1.23 4.75
CA PRO A 190 -4.59 1.73 4.00
C PRO A 190 -5.53 2.56 4.89
N ASP A 191 -5.97 3.71 4.39
CA ASP A 191 -7.04 4.49 4.99
C ASP A 191 -8.37 4.11 4.37
N LEU A 192 -9.32 3.74 5.18
CA LEU A 192 -10.69 3.44 4.79
C LEU A 192 -11.64 4.51 5.31
N VAL A 193 -12.71 4.74 4.59
CA VAL A 193 -13.86 5.52 5.04
C VAL A 193 -15.13 4.72 4.86
N PRO A 194 -16.15 4.90 5.71
CA PRO A 194 -17.47 4.30 5.49
C PRO A 194 -18.07 4.77 4.16
N GLN A 195 -18.61 3.87 3.36
CA GLN A 195 -19.14 4.19 2.02
C GLN A 195 -20.47 4.95 2.04
N VAL A 196 -21.20 4.88 3.12
CA VAL A 196 -22.50 5.57 3.32
C VAL A 196 -22.64 5.92 4.79
N PRO A 197 -23.56 6.84 5.17
CA PRO A 197 -23.74 7.28 6.55
C PRO A 197 -24.30 6.20 7.50
N THR A 198 -23.86 4.96 7.34
CA THR A 198 -24.11 3.86 8.29
C THR A 198 -23.51 4.13 9.66
N GLY A 199 -22.76 5.19 9.76
CA GLY A 199 -22.03 5.53 10.95
C GLY A 199 -20.69 4.77 11.05
N TYR A 200 -19.70 5.50 11.46
CA TYR A 200 -18.36 5.03 11.73
C TYR A 200 -18.31 3.79 12.65
N ASP A 201 -19.11 3.79 13.73
CA ASP A 201 -19.15 2.67 14.68
C ASP A 201 -19.73 1.39 14.07
N ALA A 202 -20.74 1.51 13.20
CA ALA A 202 -21.32 0.35 12.53
C ALA A 202 -20.32 -0.28 11.55
N GLU A 203 -19.52 0.54 10.85
CA GLU A 203 -18.48 0.05 9.95
C GLU A 203 -17.33 -0.59 10.72
N ALA A 204 -16.89 -0.01 11.83
CA ALA A 204 -15.89 -0.63 12.70
C ALA A 204 -16.37 -1.99 13.23
N ALA A 205 -17.64 -2.09 13.66
CA ALA A 205 -18.22 -3.35 14.08
C ALA A 205 -18.30 -4.39 12.94
N ARG A 206 -18.67 -3.94 11.72
CA ARG A 206 -18.70 -4.81 10.53
C ARG A 206 -17.31 -5.37 10.21
N LEU A 207 -16.28 -4.51 10.14
CA LEU A 207 -14.91 -4.93 9.89
C LEU A 207 -14.43 -5.92 10.96
N THR A 208 -14.78 -5.67 12.23
CA THR A 208 -14.46 -6.60 13.32
C THR A 208 -15.18 -7.94 13.15
N SER A 209 -16.44 -7.94 12.70
CA SER A 209 -17.18 -9.19 12.43
C SER A 209 -16.62 -9.99 11.27
N LEU A 210 -15.90 -9.34 10.33
CA LEU A 210 -15.18 -9.99 9.24
C LEU A 210 -13.81 -10.57 9.68
N GLY A 211 -13.36 -10.28 10.89
CA GLY A 211 -12.10 -10.78 11.42
C GLY A 211 -11.05 -9.72 11.75
N ALA A 212 -11.34 -8.42 11.54
CA ALA A 212 -10.42 -7.38 11.97
C ALA A 212 -10.37 -7.28 13.49
N ARG A 213 -9.20 -6.95 14.01
CA ARG A 213 -8.98 -6.70 15.44
C ARG A 213 -8.77 -5.21 15.67
N LEU A 214 -9.56 -4.63 16.59
CA LEU A 214 -9.38 -3.24 17.02
C LEU A 214 -8.08 -3.12 17.82
N LEU A 215 -7.21 -2.19 17.46
CA LEU A 215 -5.95 -1.89 18.15
C LEU A 215 -6.09 -0.64 19.03
N THR A 216 -6.41 0.49 18.41
CA THR A 216 -6.60 1.76 19.14
C THR A 216 -7.78 2.52 18.56
N ARG A 217 -8.40 3.36 19.40
CA ARG A 217 -9.39 4.33 18.96
C ARG A 217 -8.93 5.72 19.38
N GLU A 218 -8.83 6.59 18.41
CA GLU A 218 -8.38 7.97 18.57
C GLU A 218 -9.44 8.94 18.02
N ALA A 219 -9.27 10.24 18.29
CA ALA A 219 -10.15 11.23 17.69
C ALA A 219 -9.99 11.20 16.16
N GLY A 220 -11.10 11.03 15.44
CA GLY A 220 -11.15 11.03 13.98
C GLY A 220 -10.78 9.70 13.30
N HIS A 221 -10.25 8.69 14.00
CA HIS A 221 -9.97 7.39 13.39
C HIS A 221 -9.83 6.23 14.38
N THR A 222 -10.02 5.02 13.87
CA THR A 222 -9.72 3.76 14.55
C THR A 222 -8.61 3.03 13.79
N VAL A 223 -7.60 2.56 14.50
CA VAL A 223 -6.60 1.64 13.96
C VAL A 223 -7.07 0.21 14.19
N LEU A 224 -7.13 -0.56 13.11
CA LEU A 224 -7.48 -1.97 13.13
C LEU A 224 -6.32 -2.78 12.54
N ALA A 225 -6.31 -4.07 12.83
CA ALA A 225 -5.45 -5.04 12.16
C ALA A 225 -6.32 -6.05 11.42
N ASP A 226 -5.89 -6.47 10.23
CA ASP A 226 -6.50 -7.57 9.50
C ASP A 226 -6.24 -8.93 10.21
N PRO A 227 -6.76 -10.05 9.72
CA PRO A 227 -6.58 -11.35 10.38
C PRO A 227 -5.13 -11.75 10.66
N ASP A 228 -4.16 -11.33 9.83
CA ASP A 228 -2.73 -11.62 10.02
C ASP A 228 -1.95 -10.47 10.67
N GLY A 229 -2.67 -9.45 11.13
CA GLY A 229 -2.13 -8.37 11.93
C GLY A 229 -1.58 -7.18 11.16
N ASN A 230 -1.80 -7.06 9.84
CA ASN A 230 -1.43 -5.87 9.10
C ASN A 230 -2.35 -4.71 9.47
N GLU A 231 -1.78 -3.55 9.76
CA GLU A 231 -2.52 -2.39 10.23
C GLU A 231 -3.23 -1.65 9.10
N PHE A 232 -4.43 -1.16 9.39
CA PHE A 232 -5.16 -0.23 8.55
C PHE A 232 -5.99 0.71 9.42
N ARG A 233 -6.49 1.79 8.85
CA ARG A 233 -7.29 2.76 9.60
C ARG A 233 -8.66 2.95 8.99
N LEU A 234 -9.64 3.06 9.85
CA LEU A 234 -10.97 3.54 9.51
C LEU A 234 -11.08 5.00 9.99
N LEU A 235 -11.31 5.91 9.05
CA LEU A 235 -11.49 7.35 9.32
C LEU A 235 -12.97 7.63 9.53
N ASP A 236 -13.31 8.64 10.33
CA ASP A 236 -14.71 9.02 10.59
C ASP A 236 -15.36 9.82 9.45
N GLY A 237 -14.59 10.15 8.42
CA GLY A 237 -15.07 10.84 7.23
C GLY A 237 -15.28 12.35 7.41
N ALA A 238 -14.81 12.92 8.52
CA ALA A 238 -14.95 14.33 8.84
C ALA A 238 -13.80 15.23 8.37
N GLU A 239 -13.02 14.80 7.34
CA GLU A 239 -11.94 15.62 6.75
C GLU A 239 -12.26 16.17 5.36
#